data_6700438524466a7b20a1deb2107814b7
#
_entry.id   6700438524466a7b20a1deb2107814b7
#
_cell.length_a   1.000
_cell.length_b   1.000
_cell.length_c   1.000
_cell.angle_alpha   90.00
_cell.angle_beta   90.00
_cell.angle_gamma   90.00
#
_symmetry.space_group_name_H-M   'P 1'
#
loop_
_entity.id
_entity.type
_entity.pdbx_description
1 polymer ?
#
loop_
_entity_poly.entity_id
_entity_poly.type
_entity_poly.pdbx_seq_one_letter_code
_entity_poly.pdbx_strand_id
1 'polypeptide(L)'
;MKKIFFVFFFLIIDLIFSQLFLLNFLEKNMVNANKESFENRIFNKDYKYTFKKSANFNSQYYGNIYKVSTNDLGFRDESSRPLNRNEKFSIVIGDSFVEGVGLEYDDTLVGKLNKNSSNLKEKIRFLNAGVSSYSSYIYLKKIKTILDDNPDLKIKDVIVMLDKSDVLDDEMYLNRPNIFKNTKGKFIHKRKEDFFVDLQDLSFWRFYTKQTISGKMIKIFTDILENFFSNLNKRISLSKKLNKS
;
A
#
# COMPACT_ATOMS: atom_id res chain seq x y z
N MET A 1 -46.07 14.51 3.93
CA MET A 1 -45.86 13.40 2.97
C MET A 1 -45.06 13.83 1.73
N LYS A 2 -45.45 14.91 0.99
CA LYS A 2 -44.72 15.29 -0.25
C LYS A 2 -43.22 15.55 -0.08
N LYS A 3 -42.78 16.19 1.02
CA LYS A 3 -41.35 16.44 1.30
C LYS A 3 -40.54 15.17 1.53
N ILE A 4 -41.12 14.19 2.22
CA ILE A 4 -40.48 12.89 2.50
C ILE A 4 -40.30 12.10 1.20
N PHE A 5 -41.33 12.09 0.34
CA PHE A 5 -41.26 11.47 -0.98
C PHE A 5 -40.16 12.07 -1.85
N PHE A 6 -40.01 13.40 -1.81
CA PHE A 6 -38.97 14.10 -2.59
C PHE A 6 -37.54 13.75 -2.12
N VAL A 7 -37.34 13.59 -0.81
CA VAL A 7 -36.05 13.12 -0.28
C VAL A 7 -35.75 11.71 -0.70
N PHE A 8 -36.71 10.78 -0.59
CA PHE A 8 -36.52 9.39 -1.07
C PHE A 8 -36.24 9.32 -2.56
N PHE A 9 -36.94 10.09 -3.36
CA PHE A 9 -36.74 10.16 -4.81
C PHE A 9 -35.33 10.67 -5.15
N PHE A 10 -34.87 11.71 -4.47
CA PHE A 10 -33.50 12.21 -4.62
C PHE A 10 -32.43 11.17 -4.26
N LEU A 11 -32.61 10.47 -3.14
CA LEU A 11 -31.69 9.41 -2.70
C LEU A 11 -31.61 8.26 -3.71
N ILE A 12 -32.75 7.88 -4.31
CA ILE A 12 -32.78 6.85 -5.35
C ILE A 12 -32.08 7.30 -6.61
N ILE A 13 -32.31 8.55 -7.07
CA ILE A 13 -31.65 9.10 -8.23
C ILE A 13 -30.14 9.19 -7.99
N ASP A 14 -29.69 9.70 -6.83
CA ASP A 14 -28.29 9.78 -6.49
C ASP A 14 -27.63 8.39 -6.49
N LEU A 15 -28.30 7.38 -5.96
CA LEU A 15 -27.83 6.01 -5.99
C LEU A 15 -27.68 5.48 -7.42
N ILE A 16 -28.72 5.63 -8.25
CA ILE A 16 -28.72 5.18 -9.65
C ILE A 16 -27.63 5.91 -10.45
N PHE A 17 -27.58 7.23 -10.34
CA PHE A 17 -26.56 8.04 -11.03
C PHE A 17 -25.13 7.70 -10.60
N SER A 18 -24.93 7.53 -9.30
CA SER A 18 -23.62 7.16 -8.75
C SER A 18 -23.18 5.77 -9.24
N GLN A 19 -24.09 4.79 -9.29
CA GLN A 19 -23.76 3.42 -9.74
C GLN A 19 -23.56 3.33 -11.25
N LEU A 20 -24.41 3.96 -12.04
CA LEU A 20 -24.40 3.79 -13.50
C LEU A 20 -23.36 4.64 -14.22
N PHE A 21 -23.06 5.83 -13.74
CA PHE A 21 -22.22 6.77 -14.46
C PHE A 21 -20.88 7.09 -13.81
N LEU A 22 -20.87 7.55 -12.57
CA LEU A 22 -19.67 8.14 -11.99
C LEU A 22 -18.71 7.13 -11.38
N LEU A 23 -19.22 6.18 -10.62
CA LEU A 23 -18.35 5.18 -9.97
C LEU A 23 -17.73 4.23 -10.99
N ASN A 24 -18.49 3.77 -11.99
CA ASN A 24 -17.92 2.95 -13.06
C ASN A 24 -16.88 3.68 -13.89
N PHE A 25 -17.09 4.98 -14.15
CA PHE A 25 -16.15 5.76 -14.93
C PHE A 25 -14.90 6.14 -14.14
N LEU A 26 -15.07 6.62 -12.91
CA LEU A 26 -13.94 7.08 -12.09
C LEU A 26 -13.12 5.93 -11.48
N GLU A 27 -13.78 4.83 -11.06
CA GLU A 27 -13.11 3.74 -10.36
C GLU A 27 -12.57 2.65 -11.28
N LYS A 28 -12.98 2.58 -12.55
CA LYS A 28 -12.57 1.51 -13.47
C LYS A 28 -11.05 1.39 -13.60
N ASN A 29 -10.36 2.49 -13.80
CA ASN A 29 -8.90 2.48 -13.94
C ASN A 29 -8.21 2.13 -12.61
N MET A 30 -8.75 2.62 -11.48
CA MET A 30 -8.24 2.28 -10.15
C MET A 30 -8.45 0.80 -9.81
N VAL A 31 -9.61 0.24 -10.17
CA VAL A 31 -9.90 -1.19 -9.97
C VAL A 31 -8.95 -2.04 -10.80
N ASN A 32 -8.70 -1.67 -12.05
CA ASN A 32 -7.76 -2.38 -12.91
C ASN A 32 -6.33 -2.30 -12.37
N ALA A 33 -5.85 -1.12 -11.97
CA ALA A 33 -4.52 -0.95 -11.39
C ALA A 33 -4.35 -1.73 -10.08
N ASN A 34 -5.38 -1.78 -9.24
CA ASN A 34 -5.39 -2.65 -8.06
C ASN A 34 -5.27 -4.12 -8.42
N LYS A 35 -6.05 -4.58 -9.41
CA LYS A 35 -6.01 -5.97 -9.88
C LYS A 35 -4.62 -6.32 -10.41
N GLU A 36 -4.02 -5.49 -11.26
CA GLU A 36 -2.68 -5.67 -11.78
C GLU A 36 -1.65 -5.74 -10.64
N SER A 37 -1.72 -4.84 -9.67
CA SER A 37 -0.84 -4.84 -8.50
C SER A 37 -0.95 -6.14 -7.70
N PHE A 38 -2.17 -6.67 -7.53
CA PHE A 38 -2.38 -7.94 -6.83
C PHE A 38 -1.84 -9.14 -7.59
N GLU A 39 -2.10 -9.21 -8.90
CA GLU A 39 -1.66 -10.31 -9.75
C GLU A 39 -0.13 -10.37 -9.87
N ASN A 40 0.54 -9.25 -9.63
CA ASN A 40 2.00 -9.15 -9.65
C ASN A 40 2.66 -9.26 -8.27
N ARG A 41 1.89 -9.50 -7.20
CA ARG A 41 2.41 -9.90 -5.89
C ARG A 41 2.28 -11.41 -5.75
N ILE A 42 3.41 -12.09 -5.55
CA ILE A 42 3.47 -13.55 -5.40
C ILE A 42 3.77 -13.93 -3.95
N PHE A 43 3.16 -14.99 -3.47
CA PHE A 43 3.43 -15.52 -2.14
C PHE A 43 4.82 -16.14 -2.09
N ASN A 44 5.54 -15.87 -1.00
CA ASN A 44 6.79 -16.53 -0.64
C ASN A 44 6.65 -17.15 0.75
N LYS A 45 7.06 -18.41 0.89
CA LYS A 45 6.92 -19.16 2.15
C LYS A 45 7.80 -18.62 3.29
N ASP A 46 8.92 -18.00 2.96
CA ASP A 46 9.93 -17.58 3.92
C ASP A 46 9.70 -16.16 4.42
N TYR A 47 9.18 -15.27 3.54
CA TYR A 47 9.01 -13.84 3.84
C TYR A 47 7.71 -13.21 3.32
N LYS A 48 6.61 -13.96 3.38
CA LYS A 48 5.24 -13.50 3.11
C LYS A 48 4.92 -13.36 1.62
N TYR A 49 5.37 -12.33 0.95
CA TYR A 49 5.16 -12.08 -0.47
C TYR A 49 6.22 -11.15 -1.04
N THR A 50 6.33 -11.15 -2.34
CA THR A 50 7.20 -10.26 -3.11
C THR A 50 6.54 -9.92 -4.43
N PHE A 51 7.14 -9.06 -5.23
CA PHE A 51 6.70 -8.86 -6.60
C PHE A 51 7.18 -9.98 -7.52
N LYS A 52 6.44 -10.22 -8.60
CA LYS A 52 6.92 -11.02 -9.72
C LYS A 52 8.22 -10.44 -10.25
N LYS A 53 9.12 -11.32 -10.70
CA LYS A 53 10.37 -10.94 -11.36
C LYS A 53 10.06 -10.38 -12.75
N SER A 54 10.82 -9.39 -13.19
CA SER A 54 10.79 -8.83 -14.56
C SER A 54 9.37 -8.44 -15.03
N ALA A 55 8.58 -7.84 -14.15
CA ALA A 55 7.20 -7.46 -14.40
C ALA A 55 7.06 -5.93 -14.60
N ASN A 56 6.03 -5.55 -15.35
CA ASN A 56 5.56 -4.16 -15.49
C ASN A 56 4.05 -4.15 -15.27
N PHE A 57 3.55 -3.30 -14.39
CA PHE A 57 2.15 -3.20 -14.06
C PHE A 57 1.82 -1.84 -13.49
N ASN A 58 0.51 -1.52 -13.47
CA ASN A 58 0.03 -0.33 -12.77
C ASN A 58 -0.37 -0.70 -11.35
N SER A 59 -0.14 0.22 -10.44
CA SER A 59 -0.64 0.17 -9.08
C SER A 59 -1.36 1.47 -8.76
N GLN A 60 -2.10 1.51 -7.65
CA GLN A 60 -2.76 2.75 -7.24
C GLN A 60 -2.68 2.97 -5.74
N TYR A 61 -2.68 4.24 -5.34
CA TYR A 61 -2.74 4.66 -3.95
C TYR A 61 -3.54 5.96 -3.84
N TYR A 62 -4.62 5.96 -3.06
CA TYR A 62 -5.55 7.09 -2.90
C TYR A 62 -5.98 7.75 -4.22
N GLY A 63 -6.25 6.94 -5.26
CA GLY A 63 -6.68 7.43 -6.56
C GLY A 63 -5.56 7.82 -7.52
N ASN A 64 -4.32 7.92 -7.06
CA ASN A 64 -3.16 8.13 -7.91
C ASN A 64 -2.69 6.79 -8.50
N ILE A 65 -2.70 6.67 -9.83
CA ILE A 65 -2.19 5.50 -10.56
C ILE A 65 -0.73 5.76 -10.90
N TYR A 66 0.13 4.79 -10.62
CA TYR A 66 1.56 4.87 -10.87
C TYR A 66 2.09 3.56 -11.42
N LYS A 67 3.19 3.63 -12.16
CA LYS A 67 3.85 2.46 -12.76
C LYS A 67 4.79 1.78 -11.78
N VAL A 68 4.81 0.46 -11.83
CA VAL A 68 5.75 -0.38 -11.10
C VAL A 68 6.44 -1.29 -12.09
N SER A 69 7.75 -1.18 -12.16
CA SER A 69 8.62 -2.13 -12.86
C SER A 69 9.43 -2.90 -11.82
N THR A 70 9.74 -4.17 -12.10
CA THR A 70 10.55 -5.00 -11.21
C THR A 70 11.64 -5.71 -11.99
N ASN A 71 12.84 -5.79 -11.44
CA ASN A 71 13.97 -6.50 -12.03
C ASN A 71 13.85 -8.03 -11.85
N ASP A 72 14.89 -8.76 -12.23
CA ASP A 72 14.95 -10.23 -12.16
C ASP A 72 15.04 -10.80 -10.72
N LEU A 73 15.19 -9.97 -9.70
CA LEU A 73 15.03 -10.35 -8.29
C LEU A 73 13.60 -10.12 -7.78
N GLY A 74 12.74 -9.46 -8.55
CA GLY A 74 11.43 -9.01 -8.10
C GLY A 74 11.51 -7.75 -7.21
N PHE A 75 12.58 -6.99 -7.31
CA PHE A 75 12.74 -5.71 -6.64
C PHE A 75 12.21 -4.59 -7.53
N ARG A 76 11.57 -3.61 -6.95
CA ARG A 76 11.11 -2.44 -7.70
C ARG A 76 12.30 -1.72 -8.32
N ASP A 77 12.21 -1.41 -9.61
CA ASP A 77 13.31 -0.83 -10.38
C ASP A 77 12.76 0.15 -11.43
N GLU A 78 13.64 0.90 -12.09
CA GLU A 78 13.30 1.79 -13.21
C GLU A 78 12.74 1.03 -14.42
N SER A 79 13.15 -0.24 -14.58
CA SER A 79 12.73 -1.10 -15.68
C SER A 79 12.73 -2.57 -15.27
N SER A 80 12.08 -3.41 -16.08
CA SER A 80 12.01 -4.87 -15.88
C SER A 80 13.21 -5.63 -16.43
N ARG A 81 14.31 -4.95 -16.78
CA ARG A 81 15.52 -5.57 -17.30
C ARG A 81 16.26 -6.36 -16.20
N PRO A 82 16.95 -7.46 -16.58
CA PRO A 82 17.84 -8.16 -15.66
C PRO A 82 18.95 -7.23 -15.12
N LEU A 83 19.39 -7.51 -13.91
CA LEU A 83 20.51 -6.81 -13.30
C LEU A 83 21.82 -7.20 -14.00
N ASN A 84 22.69 -6.20 -14.18
CA ASN A 84 24.05 -6.47 -14.64
C ASN A 84 24.90 -6.99 -13.46
N ARG A 85 25.13 -8.30 -13.40
CA ARG A 85 25.85 -8.99 -12.32
C ARG A 85 27.29 -8.51 -12.11
N ASN A 86 27.84 -7.75 -13.06
CA ASN A 86 29.18 -7.16 -12.92
C ASN A 86 29.20 -5.90 -12.05
N GLU A 87 28.04 -5.28 -11.81
CA GLU A 87 27.91 -4.09 -10.97
C GLU A 87 27.96 -4.46 -9.48
N LYS A 88 28.32 -3.45 -8.66
CA LYS A 88 28.21 -3.52 -7.20
C LYS A 88 26.86 -2.95 -6.76
N PHE A 89 26.22 -3.61 -5.81
CA PHE A 89 24.91 -3.26 -5.34
C PHE A 89 24.88 -2.93 -3.85
N SER A 90 24.02 -1.99 -3.47
CA SER A 90 23.57 -1.81 -2.09
C SER A 90 22.07 -2.05 -2.05
N ILE A 91 21.62 -2.97 -1.21
CA ILE A 91 20.19 -3.30 -1.06
C ILE A 91 19.58 -2.34 -0.03
N VAL A 92 18.49 -1.67 -0.41
CA VAL A 92 17.67 -0.87 0.52
C VAL A 92 16.38 -1.65 0.78
N ILE A 93 16.16 -2.04 2.04
CA ILE A 93 15.00 -2.80 2.47
C ILE A 93 14.21 -2.03 3.53
N GLY A 94 12.90 -2.15 3.47
CA GLY A 94 11.94 -1.52 4.36
C GLY A 94 10.51 -1.87 3.94
N ASP A 95 9.58 -1.11 4.43
CA ASP A 95 8.14 -1.25 4.21
C ASP A 95 7.63 -0.47 2.98
N SER A 96 6.41 0.05 3.08
CA SER A 96 5.75 0.86 2.03
C SER A 96 6.49 2.16 1.70
N PHE A 97 7.24 2.74 2.63
CA PHE A 97 8.03 3.94 2.38
C PHE A 97 9.21 3.64 1.46
N VAL A 98 9.89 2.52 1.66
CA VAL A 98 10.98 2.09 0.77
C VAL A 98 10.43 1.57 -0.55
N GLU A 99 9.32 0.81 -0.54
CA GLU A 99 8.61 0.44 -1.78
C GLU A 99 8.30 1.68 -2.62
N GLY A 100 7.98 2.81 -1.97
CA GLY A 100 7.59 4.06 -2.61
C GLY A 100 6.15 4.00 -3.13
N VAL A 101 5.22 3.51 -2.29
CA VAL A 101 3.79 3.41 -2.62
C VAL A 101 3.25 4.78 -3.02
N GLY A 102 2.56 4.85 -4.16
CA GLY A 102 1.97 6.08 -4.68
C GLY A 102 2.92 6.97 -5.49
N LEU A 103 4.18 6.56 -5.68
CA LEU A 103 5.20 7.34 -6.39
C LEU A 103 5.63 6.64 -7.68
N GLU A 104 6.00 7.39 -8.70
CA GLU A 104 6.79 6.87 -9.82
C GLU A 104 8.20 6.51 -9.33
N TYR A 105 8.92 5.63 -10.05
CA TYR A 105 10.23 5.13 -9.58
C TYR A 105 11.22 6.25 -9.27
N ASP A 106 11.32 7.24 -10.13
CA ASP A 106 12.28 8.35 -9.99
C ASP A 106 12.05 9.22 -8.74
N ASP A 107 10.82 9.18 -8.23
CA ASP A 107 10.43 9.91 -7.01
C ASP A 107 10.58 9.09 -5.73
N THR A 108 10.83 7.77 -5.86
CA THR A 108 11.10 6.92 -4.69
C THR A 108 12.46 7.26 -4.07
N LEU A 109 12.63 6.85 -2.81
CA LEU A 109 13.93 6.96 -2.12
C LEU A 109 15.06 6.35 -2.96
N VAL A 110 14.87 5.12 -3.44
CA VAL A 110 15.90 4.39 -4.19
C VAL A 110 16.12 4.98 -5.58
N GLY A 111 15.08 5.45 -6.26
CA GLY A 111 15.22 6.16 -7.53
C GLY A 111 16.09 7.42 -7.38
N LYS A 112 15.83 8.21 -6.33
CA LYS A 112 16.65 9.40 -6.02
C LYS A 112 18.09 9.06 -5.63
N LEU A 113 18.30 7.98 -4.87
CA LEU A 113 19.65 7.49 -4.56
C LEU A 113 20.41 7.11 -5.84
N ASN A 114 19.78 6.35 -6.75
CA ASN A 114 20.40 5.97 -8.02
C ASN A 114 20.72 7.17 -8.89
N LYS A 115 19.81 8.12 -9.00
CA LYS A 115 20.05 9.36 -9.75
C LYS A 115 21.24 10.18 -9.21
N ASN A 116 21.40 10.21 -7.90
CA ASN A 116 22.48 10.95 -7.25
C ASN A 116 23.80 10.14 -7.16
N SER A 117 23.74 8.81 -7.26
CA SER A 117 24.91 7.94 -7.15
C SER A 117 25.90 8.08 -8.31
N SER A 118 25.47 8.64 -9.44
CA SER A 118 26.37 8.96 -10.57
C SER A 118 27.52 9.89 -10.19
N ASN A 119 27.36 10.66 -9.11
CA ASN A 119 28.37 11.60 -8.61
C ASN A 119 29.34 10.97 -7.57
N LEU A 120 29.10 9.69 -7.19
CA LEU A 120 29.97 9.00 -6.23
C LEU A 120 31.25 8.52 -6.91
N LYS A 121 32.36 8.52 -6.14
CA LYS A 121 33.65 7.99 -6.62
C LYS A 121 33.59 6.51 -7.00
N GLU A 122 32.78 5.75 -6.30
CA GLU A 122 32.51 4.34 -6.57
C GLU A 122 31.11 4.19 -7.16
N LYS A 123 31.01 3.56 -8.32
CA LYS A 123 29.71 3.30 -8.98
C LYS A 123 28.98 2.15 -8.26
N ILE A 124 27.98 2.51 -7.47
CA ILE A 124 27.13 1.59 -6.74
C ILE A 124 25.69 1.79 -7.21
N ARG A 125 24.99 0.71 -7.49
CA ARG A 125 23.57 0.72 -7.79
C ARG A 125 22.78 0.32 -6.56
N PHE A 126 21.78 1.12 -6.19
CA PHE A 126 20.86 0.83 -5.10
C PHE A 126 19.70 -0.01 -5.62
N LEU A 127 19.36 -1.10 -4.90
CA LEU A 127 18.26 -2.00 -5.22
C LEU A 127 17.13 -1.80 -4.21
N ASN A 128 15.90 -1.60 -4.70
CA ASN A 128 14.72 -1.39 -3.87
C ASN A 128 14.07 -2.73 -3.49
N ALA A 129 14.42 -3.25 -2.33
CA ALA A 129 13.85 -4.49 -1.78
C ALA A 129 12.63 -4.22 -0.85
N GLY A 130 12.16 -2.97 -0.73
CA GLY A 130 11.01 -2.59 0.07
C GLY A 130 9.71 -3.16 -0.46
N VAL A 131 8.82 -3.54 0.45
CA VAL A 131 7.47 -4.02 0.13
C VAL A 131 6.52 -3.66 1.26
N SER A 132 5.35 -3.15 0.94
CA SER A 132 4.34 -2.73 1.91
C SER A 132 4.04 -3.81 2.94
N SER A 133 3.82 -3.39 4.18
CA SER A 133 3.53 -4.26 5.32
C SER A 133 4.62 -5.30 5.60
N TYR A 134 5.85 -5.03 5.24
CA TYR A 134 7.00 -5.74 5.78
C TYR A 134 7.36 -5.18 7.14
N SER A 135 8.11 -5.96 7.93
CA SER A 135 8.63 -5.61 9.24
C SER A 135 10.03 -6.20 9.42
N SER A 136 10.68 -5.89 10.52
CA SER A 136 12.07 -6.28 10.77
C SER A 136 12.31 -7.77 10.64
N TYR A 137 11.39 -8.60 11.12
CA TYR A 137 11.45 -10.06 10.97
C TYR A 137 11.45 -10.48 9.49
N ILE A 138 10.58 -9.86 8.68
CA ILE A 138 10.47 -10.16 7.25
C ILE A 138 11.69 -9.64 6.49
N TYR A 139 12.23 -8.45 6.86
CA TYR A 139 13.46 -7.92 6.26
C TYR A 139 14.60 -8.92 6.37
N LEU A 140 14.84 -9.43 7.58
CA LEU A 140 15.89 -10.43 7.82
C LEU A 140 15.71 -11.70 6.97
N LYS A 141 14.48 -12.24 6.94
CA LYS A 141 14.16 -13.44 6.15
C LYS A 141 14.38 -13.21 4.66
N LYS A 142 13.87 -12.10 4.12
CA LYS A 142 14.02 -11.77 2.70
C LYS A 142 15.47 -11.60 2.30
N ILE A 143 16.24 -10.81 3.06
CA ILE A 143 17.65 -10.56 2.76
C ILE A 143 18.43 -11.88 2.79
N LYS A 144 18.24 -12.71 3.83
CA LYS A 144 18.89 -14.00 3.88
C LYS A 144 18.58 -14.86 2.67
N THR A 145 17.31 -15.03 2.30
CA THR A 145 16.91 -15.80 1.13
C THR A 145 17.51 -15.24 -0.16
N ILE A 146 17.51 -13.92 -0.34
CA ILE A 146 18.06 -13.29 -1.56
C ILE A 146 19.57 -13.51 -1.67
N LEU A 147 20.32 -13.40 -0.58
CA LEU A 147 21.76 -13.62 -0.57
C LEU A 147 22.10 -15.10 -0.81
N ASP A 148 21.36 -16.01 -0.18
CA ASP A 148 21.55 -17.46 -0.35
C ASP A 148 21.24 -17.91 -1.79
N ASP A 149 20.19 -17.37 -2.41
CA ASP A 149 19.75 -17.71 -3.77
C ASP A 149 20.57 -17.04 -4.88
N ASN A 150 21.34 -15.99 -4.57
CA ASN A 150 22.09 -15.20 -5.57
C ASN A 150 23.53 -14.91 -5.11
N PRO A 151 24.37 -15.95 -4.96
CA PRO A 151 25.75 -15.79 -4.47
C PRO A 151 26.66 -15.02 -5.44
N ASP A 152 26.23 -14.86 -6.68
CA ASP A 152 26.91 -14.12 -7.74
C ASP A 152 26.73 -12.59 -7.64
N LEU A 153 25.77 -12.14 -6.84
CA LEU A 153 25.55 -10.71 -6.63
C LEU A 153 26.66 -10.08 -5.78
N LYS A 154 27.28 -9.04 -6.31
CA LYS A 154 28.30 -8.26 -5.59
C LYS A 154 27.65 -7.26 -4.64
N ILE A 155 27.07 -7.75 -3.55
CA ILE A 155 26.43 -6.90 -2.55
C ILE A 155 27.50 -6.26 -1.66
N LYS A 156 27.50 -4.92 -1.61
CA LYS A 156 28.38 -4.13 -0.75
C LYS A 156 27.73 -3.92 0.63
N ASP A 157 26.51 -3.43 0.63
CA ASP A 157 25.79 -3.04 1.84
C ASP A 157 24.33 -3.46 1.79
N VAL A 158 23.74 -3.63 2.97
CA VAL A 158 22.30 -3.75 3.17
C VAL A 158 21.85 -2.60 4.09
N ILE A 159 21.04 -1.71 3.55
CA ILE A 159 20.50 -0.56 4.28
C ILE A 159 19.09 -0.92 4.71
N VAL A 160 18.86 -1.01 6.01
CA VAL A 160 17.56 -1.32 6.60
C VAL A 160 16.90 -0.04 7.07
N MET A 161 15.72 0.26 6.52
CA MET A 161 14.91 1.40 6.92
C MET A 161 13.81 0.92 7.84
N LEU A 162 13.94 1.25 9.13
CA LEU A 162 12.99 0.86 10.16
C LEU A 162 11.92 1.94 10.35
N ASP A 163 10.68 1.50 10.47
CA ASP A 163 9.54 2.35 10.82
C ASP A 163 8.99 1.97 12.20
N LYS A 164 8.30 2.90 12.82
CA LYS A 164 7.68 2.69 14.14
C LYS A 164 6.62 1.58 14.14
N SER A 165 5.95 1.36 13.02
CA SER A 165 4.95 0.30 12.85
C SER A 165 5.57 -1.10 12.82
N ASP A 166 6.85 -1.24 12.45
CA ASP A 166 7.54 -2.53 12.33
C ASP A 166 7.45 -3.35 13.62
N VAL A 167 7.52 -2.68 14.77
CA VAL A 167 7.45 -3.36 16.09
C VAL A 167 6.09 -4.04 16.29
N LEU A 168 4.99 -3.35 15.92
CA LEU A 168 3.64 -3.91 16.03
C LEU A 168 3.39 -5.00 14.99
N ASP A 169 3.92 -4.81 13.79
CA ASP A 169 3.82 -5.78 12.71
C ASP A 169 4.63 -7.05 13.03
N ASP A 170 5.82 -6.93 13.63
CA ASP A 170 6.61 -8.08 14.11
C ASP A 170 5.86 -8.87 15.17
N GLU A 171 5.24 -8.22 16.14
CA GLU A 171 4.40 -8.89 17.14
C GLU A 171 3.26 -9.68 16.47
N MET A 172 2.59 -9.07 15.49
CA MET A 172 1.52 -9.73 14.73
C MET A 172 2.04 -10.94 13.94
N TYR A 173 3.19 -10.83 13.30
CA TYR A 173 3.75 -11.90 12.47
C TYR A 173 4.32 -13.06 13.30
N LEU A 174 4.95 -12.78 14.43
CA LEU A 174 5.48 -13.79 15.33
C LEU A 174 4.37 -14.58 16.04
N ASN A 175 3.29 -13.89 16.44
CA ASN A 175 2.16 -14.52 17.15
C ASN A 175 1.17 -15.24 16.22
N ARG A 176 1.24 -15.00 14.91
CA ARG A 176 0.35 -15.62 13.90
C ARG A 176 1.13 -16.24 12.73
N PRO A 177 2.00 -17.24 12.97
CA PRO A 177 2.83 -17.84 11.91
C PRO A 177 2.00 -18.48 10.79
N ASN A 178 0.71 -18.81 11.03
CA ASN A 178 -0.19 -19.38 10.03
C ASN A 178 -0.87 -18.34 9.12
N ILE A 179 -0.70 -17.05 9.38
CA ILE A 179 -1.17 -16.00 8.44
C ILE A 179 -0.58 -16.18 7.03
N PHE A 180 0.56 -16.85 6.94
CA PHE A 180 1.26 -17.16 5.69
C PHE A 180 0.87 -18.52 5.08
N LYS A 181 0.23 -19.43 5.85
CA LYS A 181 -0.01 -20.81 5.41
C LYS A 181 -1.34 -21.03 4.69
N ASN A 182 -2.32 -20.15 4.85
CA ASN A 182 -3.71 -20.42 4.44
C ASN A 182 -4.15 -19.81 3.12
N THR A 183 -3.26 -19.25 2.36
CA THR A 183 -3.60 -18.81 1.01
C THR A 183 -2.95 -19.74 0.01
N LYS A 184 -3.72 -20.61 -0.63
CA LYS A 184 -3.33 -21.45 -1.79
C LYS A 184 -2.73 -20.57 -2.92
N GLY A 185 -1.59 -19.92 -2.69
CA GLY A 185 -0.89 -19.09 -3.67
C GLY A 185 -1.70 -17.90 -4.23
N LYS A 186 -2.88 -17.64 -3.70
CA LYS A 186 -3.70 -16.47 -4.05
C LYS A 186 -3.72 -15.53 -2.88
N PHE A 187 -3.25 -14.33 -3.08
CA PHE A 187 -3.55 -13.19 -2.23
C PHE A 187 -5.07 -13.00 -2.28
N ILE A 188 -5.79 -13.65 -1.36
CA ILE A 188 -7.19 -13.34 -1.16
C ILE A 188 -7.20 -12.08 -0.32
N HIS A 189 -7.18 -10.96 -1.01
CA HIS A 189 -7.57 -9.73 -0.37
C HIS A 189 -9.04 -9.89 -0.01
N LYS A 190 -9.33 -9.84 1.28
CA LYS A 190 -10.68 -9.87 1.86
C LYS A 190 -11.67 -8.87 1.20
N ARG A 191 -11.18 -7.95 0.37
CA ARG A 191 -11.97 -6.91 -0.33
C ARG A 191 -12.89 -7.40 -1.45
N LYS A 192 -12.71 -8.61 -2.01
CA LYS A 192 -13.72 -9.14 -2.93
C LYS A 192 -14.94 -9.66 -2.18
N GLU A 193 -14.73 -10.15 -0.97
CA GLU A 193 -15.84 -10.55 -0.08
C GLU A 193 -16.44 -9.35 0.63
N ASP A 194 -15.66 -8.29 0.92
CA ASP A 194 -16.18 -7.06 1.52
C ASP A 194 -17.14 -6.28 0.62
N PHE A 195 -17.19 -6.56 -0.67
CA PHE A 195 -18.22 -5.97 -1.56
C PHE A 195 -19.58 -6.68 -1.45
N PHE A 196 -19.59 -7.93 -1.03
CA PHE A 196 -20.80 -8.74 -0.82
C PHE A 196 -21.01 -9.20 0.63
N VAL A 197 -20.10 -8.85 1.53
CA VAL A 197 -20.22 -9.20 2.94
C VAL A 197 -21.02 -8.13 3.67
N ASP A 198 -22.00 -8.61 4.39
CA ASP A 198 -22.81 -7.92 5.37
C ASP A 198 -23.91 -6.99 4.86
N LEU A 199 -24.73 -7.50 3.92
CA LEU A 199 -26.11 -7.00 3.79
C LEU A 199 -26.91 -7.16 5.10
N GLN A 200 -26.47 -8.05 6.01
CA GLN A 200 -27.15 -8.27 7.28
C GLN A 200 -26.74 -7.28 8.39
N ASP A 201 -25.56 -6.66 8.30
CA ASP A 201 -25.05 -5.73 9.32
C ASP A 201 -24.97 -4.26 8.85
N LEU A 202 -25.35 -3.99 7.60
CA LEU A 202 -25.30 -2.66 7.05
C LEU A 202 -26.55 -1.87 7.42
N SER A 203 -26.46 -0.97 8.38
CA SER A 203 -27.44 0.13 8.45
C SER A 203 -27.49 0.80 7.07
N PHE A 204 -28.69 1.16 6.59
CA PHE A 204 -28.90 1.89 5.33
C PHE A 204 -27.89 3.03 5.14
N TRP A 205 -27.49 3.71 6.21
CA TRP A 205 -26.51 4.79 6.22
C TRP A 205 -25.10 4.32 5.82
N ARG A 206 -24.67 3.18 6.32
CA ARG A 206 -23.36 2.61 5.98
C ARG A 206 -23.31 2.16 4.51
N PHE A 207 -24.41 1.60 4.00
CA PHE A 207 -24.56 1.27 2.58
C PHE A 207 -24.50 2.54 1.72
N TYR A 208 -25.31 3.56 2.06
CA TYR A 208 -25.39 4.81 1.32
C TYR A 208 -24.02 5.53 1.24
N THR A 209 -23.31 5.65 2.37
CA THR A 209 -21.99 6.31 2.41
C THR A 209 -20.91 5.57 1.64
N LYS A 210 -21.03 4.26 1.46
CA LYS A 210 -20.08 3.47 0.65
C LYS A 210 -20.39 3.48 -0.84
N GLN A 211 -21.66 3.52 -1.21
CA GLN A 211 -22.12 3.26 -2.58
C GLN A 211 -22.48 4.50 -3.38
N THR A 212 -22.59 5.66 -2.75
CA THR A 212 -22.92 6.90 -3.46
C THR A 212 -21.83 7.95 -3.33
N ILE A 213 -21.78 8.87 -4.29
CA ILE A 213 -20.83 9.99 -4.26
C ILE A 213 -21.18 10.95 -3.14
N SER A 214 -22.45 11.31 -3.02
CA SER A 214 -22.94 12.18 -1.94
C SER A 214 -22.65 11.56 -0.58
N GLY A 215 -22.86 10.24 -0.42
CA GLY A 215 -22.53 9.52 0.79
C GLY A 215 -21.03 9.53 1.10
N LYS A 216 -20.17 9.33 0.11
CA LYS A 216 -18.70 9.44 0.27
C LYS A 216 -18.29 10.85 0.70
N MET A 217 -18.88 11.88 0.11
CA MET A 217 -18.61 13.28 0.50
C MET A 217 -19.05 13.57 1.93
N ILE A 218 -20.23 13.11 2.33
CA ILE A 218 -20.71 13.25 3.70
C ILE A 218 -19.76 12.56 4.69
N LYS A 219 -19.30 11.35 4.36
CA LYS A 219 -18.35 10.63 5.20
C LYS A 219 -17.03 11.40 5.35
N ILE A 220 -16.45 11.90 4.26
CA ILE A 220 -15.23 12.70 4.32
C ILE A 220 -15.43 13.93 5.21
N PHE A 221 -16.57 14.61 5.08
CA PHE A 221 -16.89 15.78 5.89
C PHE A 221 -17.04 15.44 7.38
N THR A 222 -17.70 14.33 7.71
CA THR A 222 -17.82 13.87 9.10
C THR A 222 -16.46 13.49 9.69
N ASP A 223 -15.61 12.77 8.93
CA ASP A 223 -14.26 12.39 9.36
C ASP A 223 -13.39 13.63 9.64
N ILE A 224 -13.51 14.68 8.80
CA ILE A 224 -12.82 15.97 9.02
C ILE A 224 -13.31 16.64 10.31
N LEU A 225 -14.62 16.69 10.56
CA LEU A 225 -15.20 17.27 11.77
C LEU A 225 -14.76 16.50 13.02
N GLU A 226 -14.80 15.18 13.01
CA GLU A 226 -14.36 14.34 14.14
C GLU A 226 -12.89 14.59 14.47
N ASN A 227 -12.02 14.65 13.46
CA ASN A 227 -10.60 14.96 13.62
C ASN A 227 -10.40 16.38 14.18
N PHE A 228 -11.17 17.36 13.72
CA PHE A 228 -11.11 18.73 14.23
C PHE A 228 -11.50 18.78 15.71
N PHE A 229 -12.62 18.18 16.10
CA PHE A 229 -13.08 18.17 17.49
C PHE A 229 -12.16 17.37 18.42
N SER A 230 -11.61 16.25 17.94
CA SER A 230 -10.61 15.46 18.67
C SER A 230 -9.35 16.30 18.98
N ASN A 231 -8.84 17.02 17.98
CA ASN A 231 -7.69 17.89 18.13
C ASN A 231 -7.99 19.10 19.07
N LEU A 232 -9.19 19.67 18.99
CA LEU A 232 -9.63 20.74 19.88
C LEU A 232 -9.67 20.26 21.34
N ASN A 233 -10.28 19.10 21.59
CA ASN A 233 -10.35 18.51 22.93
C ASN A 233 -8.95 18.21 23.51
N LYS A 234 -8.03 17.75 22.67
CA LYS A 234 -6.63 17.50 23.05
C LYS A 234 -5.92 18.79 23.45
N ARG A 235 -6.13 19.89 22.72
CA ARG A 235 -5.60 21.22 23.06
C ARG A 235 -6.16 21.76 24.36
N ILE A 236 -7.49 21.62 24.58
CA ILE A 236 -8.14 22.02 25.81
C ILE A 236 -7.62 21.22 27.02
N SER A 237 -7.41 19.92 26.87
CA SER A 237 -6.87 19.08 27.94
C SER A 237 -5.43 19.44 28.30
N LEU A 238 -4.60 19.78 27.30
CA LEU A 238 -3.22 20.23 27.49
C LEU A 238 -3.16 21.60 28.19
N SER A 239 -4.02 22.57 27.80
CA SER A 239 -4.09 23.88 28.46
C SER A 239 -4.51 23.78 29.92
N LYS A 240 -5.47 22.88 30.24
CA LYS A 240 -5.87 22.60 31.62
C LYS A 240 -4.77 21.96 32.46
N LYS A 241 -3.87 21.19 31.87
CA LYS A 241 -2.70 20.62 32.58
C LYS A 241 -1.62 21.67 32.83
N LEU A 242 -1.39 22.57 31.88
CA LEU A 242 -0.40 23.66 32.03
C LEU A 242 -0.82 24.72 33.06
N ASN A 243 -2.12 24.93 33.25
CA ASN A 243 -2.62 25.88 34.25
C ASN A 243 -2.71 25.29 35.69
N LYS A 244 -2.32 24.01 35.88
CA LYS A 244 -2.29 23.35 37.20
C LYS A 244 -0.88 23.08 37.71
N SER A 245 0.14 23.37 36.89
CA SER A 245 1.57 23.35 37.25
C SER A 245 2.05 24.77 37.62
#